data_dd2574749758b0471918bd9a74382a57
#
_entry.id   dd2574749758b0471918bd9a74382a57
#
_cell.length_a   1.000
_cell.length_b   1.000
_cell.length_c   1.000
_cell.angle_alpha   90.00
_cell.angle_beta   90.00
_cell.angle_gamma   90.00
#
_symmetry.space_group_name_H-M   'P 1'
#
loop_
_entity.id
_entity.type
_entity.pdbx_description
1 polymer ?
#
loop_
_entity_poly.entity_id
_entity_poly.type
_entity_poly.pdbx_seq_one_letter_code
_entity_poly.pdbx_strand_id
1 'polypeptide(L)'
;MENRKGTRTSIGKRPRHVFYFLFSIFLLAGGCGAPGEPVPPTPPVPVAIKDLAAQQIGDGVQLAFTLPTNSVTGDRLPEPPAVEILCGVNRPDGTPNAKSFRIVDTIPGALVTDFVTQKRVEYRDIISPRDPETSTGATLVYRVRTRVSRKRGSADSNTVFVQVAPVPQSILAVESRVTESAIELNWAAPTATSSGAPLTATLSYHVYRAELDPAALKADEDKHSLAEFKSPPVLLATVITPSYQDTAFEFGKSYLYFVRSVITTNEIALESSDSQHLVITPRDTFPPVTPQGLVAVLLAGSAPGTFIVELSWSINLETDLAGYRVYRSEQEGIRGRLVNPDLLPTPAVRDTSVEPGHRYWYTVTAVDRAGNESPPCAPAVVEVTQPSP
;
A
#
# COMPACT_ATOMS: atom_id res chain seq x y z
N MET A 1 5.75 83.19 -55.55
CA MET A 1 6.77 84.25 -55.52
C MET A 1 8.06 83.57 -55.29
N GLU A 2 8.77 83.33 -56.34
CA GLU A 2 9.94 84.07 -56.83
C GLU A 2 11.15 83.87 -55.93
N ASN A 3 12.33 83.57 -56.37
CA ASN A 3 13.00 83.51 -57.65
C ASN A 3 14.45 83.11 -57.37
N ARG A 4 14.95 82.22 -58.14
CA ARG A 4 16.09 82.37 -59.09
C ARG A 4 17.52 82.43 -58.60
N LYS A 5 18.24 81.54 -59.20
CA LYS A 5 19.45 81.71 -60.05
C LYS A 5 20.77 81.92 -59.27
N GLY A 6 21.78 81.37 -59.64
CA GLY A 6 22.34 80.79 -60.85
C GLY A 6 23.86 80.75 -60.81
N THR A 7 24.36 79.82 -61.51
CA THR A 7 25.47 79.82 -62.46
C THR A 7 26.92 80.00 -62.03
N ARG A 8 27.65 79.03 -62.48
CA ARG A 8 28.79 78.92 -63.41
C ARG A 8 30.22 79.00 -62.88
N THR A 9 30.89 77.92 -63.22
CA THR A 9 32.12 77.69 -64.01
C THR A 9 33.45 78.19 -63.39
N SER A 10 34.52 77.46 -63.41
CA SER A 10 35.29 76.88 -64.48
C SER A 10 36.56 76.11 -63.95
N ILE A 11 36.86 74.94 -64.55
CA ILE A 11 38.12 74.57 -65.17
C ILE A 11 39.42 74.72 -64.39
N GLY A 12 40.15 73.61 -64.20
CA GLY A 12 41.55 73.72 -64.18
C GLY A 12 42.41 72.57 -63.55
N LYS A 13 42.82 71.62 -64.39
CA LYS A 13 44.07 70.90 -64.37
C LYS A 13 44.42 69.93 -63.27
N ARG A 14 44.58 68.66 -63.66
CA ARG A 14 45.42 67.56 -63.07
C ARG A 14 46.89 67.98 -62.91
N PRO A 15 47.70 67.35 -62.07
CA PRO A 15 48.17 65.95 -62.32
C PRO A 15 48.44 65.09 -61.11
N ARG A 16 48.23 63.82 -61.39
CA ARG A 16 49.11 62.63 -61.16
C ARG A 16 49.92 62.46 -59.86
N HIS A 17 49.79 61.22 -59.39
CA HIS A 17 50.58 60.50 -58.40
C HIS A 17 50.07 60.67 -56.95
N VAL A 18 49.43 59.65 -56.50
CA VAL A 18 49.77 58.69 -55.46
C VAL A 18 48.68 57.63 -55.41
N PHE A 19 48.86 56.63 -56.18
CA PHE A 19 48.23 55.36 -56.14
C PHE A 19 49.17 54.48 -55.38
N TYR A 20 48.91 54.09 -54.16
CA TYR A 20 49.51 52.97 -53.42
C TYR A 20 49.44 53.23 -51.92
N PHE A 21 48.29 53.42 -51.29
CA PHE A 21 48.20 53.27 -49.82
C PHE A 21 46.80 53.15 -49.27
N LEU A 22 45.89 52.54 -50.03
CA LEU A 22 44.52 52.31 -49.53
C LEU A 22 44.00 50.85 -49.74
N PHE A 23 44.95 49.87 -49.79
CA PHE A 23 44.54 48.46 -49.95
C PHE A 23 44.87 47.59 -48.72
N SER A 24 45.24 48.19 -47.59
CA SER A 24 45.68 47.44 -46.40
C SER A 24 44.79 47.67 -45.16
N ILE A 25 43.63 48.38 -45.27
CA ILE A 25 42.74 48.61 -44.11
C ILE A 25 41.37 47.91 -44.24
N PHE A 26 41.16 47.13 -45.33
CA PHE A 26 39.86 46.44 -45.51
C PHE A 26 39.85 44.96 -45.14
N LEU A 27 40.90 44.45 -44.42
CA LEU A 27 41.01 43.04 -44.04
C LEU A 27 40.99 42.79 -42.52
N LEU A 28 40.54 43.74 -41.70
CA LEU A 28 40.41 43.59 -40.25
C LEU A 28 38.97 43.87 -39.70
N ALA A 29 37.96 43.88 -40.57
CA ALA A 29 36.58 43.80 -40.13
C ALA A 29 36.02 42.40 -40.36
N GLY A 30 36.80 41.36 -40.06
CA GLY A 30 36.28 40.04 -39.75
C GLY A 30 35.56 40.13 -38.39
N GLY A 31 34.25 40.35 -38.44
CA GLY A 31 33.45 40.40 -37.25
C GLY A 31 33.62 39.12 -36.40
N CYS A 32 34.28 39.28 -35.26
CA CYS A 32 34.01 38.38 -34.14
C CYS A 32 32.56 38.53 -33.76
N GLY A 33 31.68 37.75 -34.38
CA GLY A 33 30.38 37.49 -33.81
C GLY A 33 30.60 36.86 -32.46
N ALA A 34 30.44 37.59 -31.36
CA ALA A 34 30.39 36.99 -30.03
C ALA A 34 29.36 35.86 -30.09
N PRO A 35 29.71 34.66 -29.67
CA PRO A 35 28.71 33.61 -29.54
C PRO A 35 27.62 34.18 -28.65
N GLY A 36 26.36 34.24 -29.15
CA GLY A 36 25.22 34.63 -28.33
C GLY A 36 25.19 33.78 -27.06
N GLU A 37 24.66 34.32 -25.99
CA GLU A 37 24.47 33.56 -24.75
C GLU A 37 23.90 32.18 -25.07
N PRO A 38 24.38 31.08 -24.45
CA PRO A 38 23.87 29.75 -24.70
C PRO A 38 22.35 29.73 -24.40
N VAL A 39 21.54 29.57 -25.43
CA VAL A 39 20.11 29.42 -25.24
C VAL A 39 19.90 28.10 -24.49
N PRO A 40 19.23 28.10 -23.32
CA PRO A 40 18.96 26.87 -22.60
C PRO A 40 18.33 25.84 -23.53
N PRO A 41 18.73 24.55 -23.47
CA PRO A 41 18.17 23.53 -24.33
C PRO A 41 16.67 23.48 -24.14
N THR A 42 15.97 23.47 -25.26
CA THR A 42 14.50 23.44 -25.23
C THR A 42 14.03 22.07 -24.69
N PRO A 43 13.22 22.03 -23.61
CA PRO A 43 12.80 20.76 -23.03
C PRO A 43 12.11 19.86 -24.08
N PRO A 44 12.43 18.55 -24.13
CA PRO A 44 11.85 17.62 -25.08
C PRO A 44 10.33 17.45 -24.78
N VAL A 45 9.52 17.34 -25.85
CA VAL A 45 8.06 17.15 -25.72
C VAL A 45 7.77 15.68 -25.38
N PRO A 46 7.06 15.35 -24.27
CA PRO A 46 6.73 13.98 -23.93
C PRO A 46 5.78 13.33 -24.95
N VAL A 47 5.84 12.01 -25.10
CA VAL A 47 4.83 11.27 -25.86
C VAL A 47 3.46 11.39 -25.17
N ALA A 48 2.38 11.33 -25.96
CA ALA A 48 1.04 11.36 -25.41
C ALA A 48 0.72 10.06 -24.66
N ILE A 49 0.02 10.18 -23.54
CA ILE A 49 -0.55 9.04 -22.80
C ILE A 49 -1.63 8.39 -23.66
N LYS A 50 -1.67 7.05 -23.72
CA LYS A 50 -2.61 6.29 -24.56
C LYS A 50 -3.40 5.23 -23.80
N ASP A 51 -3.13 5.06 -22.53
CA ASP A 51 -3.68 4.03 -21.66
C ASP A 51 -4.46 4.61 -20.47
N LEU A 52 -4.98 5.85 -20.62
CA LEU A 52 -5.86 6.42 -19.63
C LEU A 52 -7.09 5.51 -19.45
N ALA A 53 -7.34 5.12 -18.20
CA ALA A 53 -8.53 4.44 -17.74
C ALA A 53 -9.21 5.26 -16.66
N ALA A 54 -10.53 5.13 -16.52
CA ALA A 54 -11.31 5.82 -15.51
C ALA A 54 -12.43 4.92 -14.99
N GLN A 55 -12.68 4.98 -13.67
CA GLN A 55 -13.75 4.26 -13.01
C GLN A 55 -14.33 5.14 -11.91
N GLN A 56 -15.66 5.14 -11.75
CA GLN A 56 -16.27 5.76 -10.57
C GLN A 56 -16.07 4.88 -9.35
N ILE A 57 -15.57 5.48 -8.27
CA ILE A 57 -15.46 4.85 -6.95
C ILE A 57 -16.04 5.84 -5.93
N GLY A 58 -17.15 5.47 -5.32
CA GLY A 58 -17.84 6.35 -4.39
C GLY A 58 -18.22 7.69 -5.02
N ASP A 59 -17.79 8.75 -4.38
CA ASP A 59 -18.00 10.15 -4.75
C ASP A 59 -16.91 10.72 -5.67
N GLY A 60 -16.11 9.87 -6.30
CA GLY A 60 -15.02 10.31 -7.18
C GLY A 60 -14.84 9.43 -8.39
N VAL A 61 -14.00 9.92 -9.31
CA VAL A 61 -13.52 9.16 -10.46
C VAL A 61 -12.04 8.88 -10.26
N GLN A 62 -11.70 7.60 -10.17
CA GLN A 62 -10.32 7.13 -10.17
C GLN A 62 -9.80 7.11 -11.59
N LEU A 63 -8.74 7.86 -11.87
CA LEU A 63 -8.01 7.86 -13.13
C LEU A 63 -6.73 7.06 -12.94
N ALA A 64 -6.37 6.24 -13.95
CA ALA A 64 -5.12 5.48 -13.93
C ALA A 64 -4.47 5.50 -15.32
N PHE A 65 -3.18 5.81 -15.39
CA PHE A 65 -2.41 5.88 -16.63
C PHE A 65 -0.91 5.71 -16.40
N THR A 66 -0.16 5.37 -17.44
CA THR A 66 1.30 5.27 -17.38
C THR A 66 1.95 6.60 -17.72
N LEU A 67 2.86 7.07 -16.83
CA LEU A 67 3.62 8.29 -17.08
C LEU A 67 4.66 8.07 -18.18
N PRO A 68 4.74 8.93 -19.23
CA PRO A 68 5.72 8.80 -20.27
C PRO A 68 7.13 9.11 -19.75
N THR A 69 8.08 8.26 -20.10
CA THR A 69 9.50 8.44 -19.80
C THR A 69 10.32 8.98 -20.97
N ASN A 70 9.72 8.98 -22.18
CA ASN A 70 10.37 9.38 -23.42
C ASN A 70 9.65 10.54 -24.10
N SER A 71 10.40 11.30 -24.89
CA SER A 71 9.91 12.34 -25.76
C SER A 71 9.39 11.78 -27.10
N VAL A 72 8.71 12.62 -27.87
CA VAL A 72 8.26 12.28 -29.24
C VAL A 72 9.43 12.02 -30.21
N THR A 73 10.64 12.47 -29.88
CA THR A 73 11.88 12.20 -30.63
C THR A 73 12.58 10.91 -30.19
N GLY A 74 12.06 10.23 -29.14
CA GLY A 74 12.61 8.99 -28.59
C GLY A 74 13.62 9.20 -27.46
N ASP A 75 14.02 10.45 -27.17
CA ASP A 75 14.94 10.75 -26.10
C ASP A 75 14.29 10.56 -24.72
N ARG A 76 15.08 10.13 -23.75
CA ARG A 76 14.62 10.01 -22.36
C ARG A 76 14.36 11.41 -21.78
N LEU A 77 13.25 11.56 -21.08
CA LEU A 77 12.93 12.79 -20.36
C LEU A 77 13.90 12.96 -19.17
N PRO A 78 14.50 14.15 -18.97
CA PRO A 78 15.40 14.38 -17.85
C PRO A 78 14.71 14.37 -16.49
N GLU A 79 13.45 14.77 -16.46
CA GLU A 79 12.62 14.84 -15.25
C GLU A 79 11.19 14.37 -15.58
N PRO A 80 10.44 13.88 -14.57
CA PRO A 80 9.02 13.57 -14.75
C PRO A 80 8.26 14.83 -15.18
N PRO A 81 7.43 14.76 -16.25
CA PRO A 81 6.63 15.90 -16.67
C PRO A 81 5.47 16.17 -15.71
N ALA A 82 5.04 17.41 -15.57
CA ALA A 82 3.78 17.72 -14.90
C ALA A 82 2.60 17.14 -15.67
N VAL A 83 1.52 16.79 -14.97
CA VAL A 83 0.31 16.20 -15.56
C VAL A 83 -0.87 17.14 -15.34
N GLU A 84 -1.54 17.52 -16.42
CA GLU A 84 -2.82 18.23 -16.37
C GLU A 84 -3.96 17.23 -16.56
N ILE A 85 -4.91 17.24 -15.63
CA ILE A 85 -6.14 16.47 -15.65
C ILE A 85 -7.24 17.35 -16.25
N LEU A 86 -7.87 16.90 -17.31
CA LEU A 86 -8.94 17.62 -17.99
C LEU A 86 -10.24 16.85 -17.83
N CYS A 87 -11.28 17.54 -17.38
CA CYS A 87 -12.64 17.02 -17.31
C CYS A 87 -13.59 17.89 -18.13
N GLY A 88 -14.50 17.25 -18.81
CA GLY A 88 -15.62 17.87 -19.52
C GLY A 88 -16.86 16.99 -19.41
N VAL A 89 -17.95 17.40 -20.01
CA VAL A 89 -19.20 16.65 -20.06
C VAL A 89 -19.61 16.34 -21.49
N ASN A 90 -20.30 15.22 -21.68
CA ASN A 90 -20.91 14.91 -22.97
C ASN A 90 -22.13 15.82 -23.24
N ARG A 91 -22.38 16.02 -24.53
CA ARG A 91 -23.67 16.52 -25.00
C ARG A 91 -24.73 15.41 -24.93
N PRO A 92 -26.02 15.78 -25.02
CA PRO A 92 -27.10 14.80 -25.10
C PRO A 92 -26.98 13.81 -26.29
N ASP A 93 -26.29 14.19 -27.35
CA ASP A 93 -26.03 13.35 -28.52
C ASP A 93 -24.90 12.34 -28.32
N GLY A 94 -24.31 12.27 -27.10
CA GLY A 94 -23.21 11.37 -26.78
C GLY A 94 -21.83 11.86 -27.21
N THR A 95 -21.71 13.05 -27.83
CA THR A 95 -20.43 13.61 -28.24
C THR A 95 -19.80 14.46 -27.14
N PRO A 96 -18.45 14.48 -27.00
CA PRO A 96 -17.77 15.34 -26.05
C PRO A 96 -18.04 16.83 -26.34
N ASN A 97 -18.45 17.60 -25.34
CA ASN A 97 -18.57 19.03 -25.47
C ASN A 97 -17.19 19.70 -25.35
N ALA A 98 -16.59 20.05 -26.49
CA ALA A 98 -15.24 20.63 -26.49
C ALA A 98 -15.14 21.93 -25.68
N LYS A 99 -16.23 22.63 -25.45
CA LYS A 99 -16.27 23.91 -24.68
C LYS A 99 -16.37 23.67 -23.16
N SER A 100 -16.74 22.45 -22.71
CA SER A 100 -16.86 22.12 -21.30
C SER A 100 -15.54 21.66 -20.68
N PHE A 101 -14.52 21.32 -21.49
CA PHE A 101 -13.25 20.88 -20.96
C PHE A 101 -12.56 21.98 -20.15
N ARG A 102 -12.28 21.67 -18.91
CA ARG A 102 -11.49 22.49 -17.99
C ARG A 102 -10.37 21.65 -17.38
N ILE A 103 -9.28 22.29 -17.01
CA ILE A 103 -8.26 21.64 -16.17
C ILE A 103 -8.85 21.61 -14.75
N VAL A 104 -9.06 20.39 -14.24
CA VAL A 104 -9.56 20.18 -12.87
C VAL A 104 -8.41 20.16 -11.88
N ASP A 105 -7.24 19.68 -12.32
CA ASP A 105 -6.03 19.70 -11.50
C ASP A 105 -4.76 19.66 -12.36
N THR A 106 -3.63 20.03 -11.73
CA THR A 106 -2.30 19.93 -12.30
C THR A 106 -1.35 19.35 -11.28
N ILE A 107 -0.90 18.11 -11.51
CA ILE A 107 0.11 17.44 -10.68
C ILE A 107 1.49 17.95 -11.13
N PRO A 108 2.25 18.67 -10.27
CA PRO A 108 3.61 19.08 -10.60
C PRO A 108 4.51 17.88 -10.86
N GLY A 109 5.48 17.99 -11.81
CA GLY A 109 6.39 16.89 -12.12
C GLY A 109 7.18 16.37 -10.91
N ALA A 110 7.55 17.27 -9.99
CA ALA A 110 8.25 16.88 -8.77
C ALA A 110 7.41 16.03 -7.80
N LEU A 111 6.08 16.12 -7.87
CA LEU A 111 5.15 15.39 -7.00
C LEU A 111 4.46 14.22 -7.69
N VAL A 112 4.63 14.05 -9.01
CA VAL A 112 3.89 13.02 -9.75
C VAL A 112 4.25 11.60 -9.31
N THR A 113 5.45 11.40 -8.78
CA THR A 113 5.88 10.11 -8.24
C THR A 113 5.11 9.68 -6.99
N ASP A 114 4.56 10.63 -6.24
CA ASP A 114 3.76 10.35 -5.04
C ASP A 114 2.38 9.75 -5.40
N PHE A 115 1.97 9.90 -6.66
CA PHE A 115 0.75 9.33 -7.22
C PHE A 115 1.00 8.00 -7.96
N VAL A 116 2.23 7.46 -7.97
CA VAL A 116 2.56 6.25 -8.72
C VAL A 116 2.37 5.01 -7.86
N THR A 117 1.39 4.20 -8.25
CA THR A 117 1.11 2.87 -7.67
C THR A 117 1.28 1.82 -8.77
N GLN A 118 2.05 0.76 -8.53
CA GLN A 118 2.30 -0.33 -9.51
C GLN A 118 2.71 0.17 -10.92
N LYS A 119 3.57 1.19 -10.98
CA LYS A 119 4.05 1.84 -12.22
C LYS A 119 3.00 2.65 -12.98
N ARG A 120 1.83 2.89 -12.42
CA ARG A 120 0.79 3.76 -12.96
C ARG A 120 0.56 4.95 -12.05
N VAL A 121 0.29 6.10 -12.64
CA VAL A 121 -0.22 7.25 -11.88
C VAL A 121 -1.69 6.98 -11.57
N GLU A 122 -2.06 7.08 -10.31
CA GLU A 122 -3.44 7.01 -9.83
C GLU A 122 -3.85 8.36 -9.27
N TYR A 123 -4.92 8.92 -9.79
CA TYR A 123 -5.45 10.21 -9.38
C TYR A 123 -6.95 10.11 -9.16
N ARG A 124 -7.46 10.68 -8.08
CA ARG A 124 -8.90 10.70 -7.78
C ARG A 124 -9.45 12.11 -7.92
N ASP A 125 -10.37 12.29 -8.87
CA ASP A 125 -11.18 13.49 -9.01
C ASP A 125 -12.48 13.33 -8.21
N ILE A 126 -12.73 14.24 -7.27
CA ILE A 126 -13.93 14.18 -6.41
C ILE A 126 -15.11 14.82 -7.17
N ILE A 127 -16.18 14.02 -7.32
CA ILE A 127 -17.43 14.48 -7.93
C ILE A 127 -18.20 15.29 -6.87
N SER A 128 -18.43 16.59 -7.14
CA SER A 128 -19.25 17.39 -6.26
C SER A 128 -20.76 17.12 -6.50
N PRO A 129 -21.51 16.63 -5.52
CA PRO A 129 -22.96 16.39 -5.68
C PRO A 129 -23.76 17.67 -5.96
N ARG A 130 -23.18 18.84 -5.71
CA ARG A 130 -23.82 20.15 -5.90
C ARG A 130 -23.59 20.75 -7.28
N ASP A 131 -22.69 20.15 -8.06
CA ASP A 131 -22.42 20.60 -9.43
C ASP A 131 -23.41 19.90 -10.38
N PRO A 132 -24.28 20.61 -11.07
CA PRO A 132 -25.23 20.02 -12.03
C PRO A 132 -24.54 19.21 -13.13
N GLU A 133 -23.30 19.58 -13.50
CA GLU A 133 -22.53 18.89 -14.52
C GLU A 133 -22.00 17.51 -14.05
N THR A 134 -21.95 17.26 -12.74
CA THR A 134 -21.51 15.99 -12.15
C THR A 134 -22.62 15.25 -11.44
N SER A 135 -23.88 15.63 -11.68
CA SER A 135 -25.06 14.96 -11.09
C SER A 135 -25.26 13.55 -11.66
N THR A 136 -26.01 12.73 -10.93
CA THR A 136 -26.40 11.38 -11.37
C THR A 136 -26.99 11.39 -12.77
N GLY A 137 -26.49 10.54 -13.65
CA GLY A 137 -26.87 10.43 -15.06
C GLY A 137 -25.98 11.25 -16.01
N ALA A 138 -25.18 12.19 -15.51
CA ALA A 138 -24.19 12.88 -16.32
C ALA A 138 -23.11 11.93 -16.83
N THR A 139 -22.59 12.19 -18.04
CA THR A 139 -21.41 11.46 -18.55
C THR A 139 -20.23 12.42 -18.54
N LEU A 140 -19.31 12.16 -17.63
CA LEU A 140 -18.04 12.88 -17.53
C LEU A 140 -17.06 12.34 -18.56
N VAL A 141 -16.21 13.22 -19.07
CA VAL A 141 -15.24 12.91 -20.12
C VAL A 141 -13.88 13.36 -19.65
N TYR A 142 -12.94 12.42 -19.51
CA TYR A 142 -11.60 12.72 -19.05
C TYR A 142 -10.56 12.58 -20.15
N ARG A 143 -9.57 13.44 -20.07
CA ARG A 143 -8.29 13.38 -20.79
C ARG A 143 -7.18 13.81 -19.85
N VAL A 144 -5.98 13.35 -20.13
CA VAL A 144 -4.78 13.85 -19.47
C VAL A 144 -3.76 14.27 -20.51
N ARG A 145 -2.90 15.22 -20.14
CA ARG A 145 -1.75 15.58 -20.95
C ARG A 145 -0.59 15.96 -20.05
N THR A 146 0.62 15.81 -20.56
CA THR A 146 1.83 16.13 -19.82
C THR A 146 2.40 17.48 -20.26
N ARG A 147 3.05 18.19 -19.32
CA ARG A 147 3.66 19.51 -19.52
C ARG A 147 5.12 19.48 -19.06
N VAL A 148 5.99 20.06 -19.88
CA VAL A 148 7.39 20.35 -19.52
C VAL A 148 7.66 21.85 -19.38
N SER A 149 6.74 22.69 -19.85
CA SER A 149 6.73 24.13 -19.63
C SER A 149 5.34 24.72 -19.92
N ARG A 150 5.14 26.01 -19.62
CA ARG A 150 3.86 26.70 -19.91
C ARG A 150 3.42 26.59 -21.38
N LYS A 151 4.35 26.50 -22.33
CA LYS A 151 4.08 26.49 -23.77
C LYS A 151 4.31 25.12 -24.43
N ARG A 152 4.83 24.13 -23.70
CA ARG A 152 5.22 22.83 -24.26
C ARG A 152 4.64 21.67 -23.44
N GLY A 153 3.94 20.80 -24.13
CA GLY A 153 3.34 19.60 -23.55
C GLY A 153 3.02 18.58 -24.65
N SER A 154 2.61 17.39 -24.22
CA SER A 154 2.11 16.36 -25.13
C SER A 154 0.78 16.77 -25.77
N ALA A 155 0.36 16.02 -26.80
CA ALA A 155 -1.05 15.95 -27.18
C ALA A 155 -1.87 15.34 -26.02
N ASP A 156 -3.20 15.53 -26.07
CA ASP A 156 -4.12 14.86 -25.13
C ASP A 156 -4.02 13.34 -25.25
N SER A 157 -4.34 12.64 -24.16
CA SER A 157 -4.45 11.19 -24.11
C SER A 157 -5.63 10.66 -24.97
N ASN A 158 -5.84 9.34 -24.95
CA ASN A 158 -7.15 8.78 -25.27
C ASN A 158 -8.23 9.41 -24.36
N THR A 159 -9.46 9.43 -24.88
CA THR A 159 -10.63 9.94 -24.16
C THR A 159 -11.31 8.80 -23.43
N VAL A 160 -11.66 8.98 -22.16
CA VAL A 160 -12.45 8.04 -21.37
C VAL A 160 -13.74 8.66 -20.89
N PHE A 161 -14.76 7.86 -20.73
CA PHE A 161 -16.11 8.29 -20.37
C PHE A 161 -16.53 7.59 -19.07
N VAL A 162 -17.11 8.33 -18.15
CA VAL A 162 -17.65 7.83 -16.89
C VAL A 162 -19.06 8.33 -16.71
N GLN A 163 -20.04 7.43 -16.76
CA GLN A 163 -21.41 7.77 -16.41
C GLN A 163 -21.55 7.82 -14.89
N VAL A 164 -21.94 8.99 -14.38
CA VAL A 164 -22.17 9.15 -12.94
C VAL A 164 -23.43 8.39 -12.53
N ALA A 165 -23.25 7.39 -11.68
CA ALA A 165 -24.31 6.53 -11.20
C ALA A 165 -24.40 6.60 -9.66
N PRO A 166 -25.59 6.31 -9.08
CA PRO A 166 -25.70 6.16 -7.64
C PRO A 166 -24.96 4.90 -7.19
N VAL A 167 -23.92 5.07 -6.39
CA VAL A 167 -23.12 3.99 -5.79
C VAL A 167 -23.68 3.63 -4.42
N PRO A 168 -23.40 2.45 -3.85
CA PRO A 168 -23.74 2.15 -2.46
C PRO A 168 -23.07 3.13 -1.49
N GLN A 169 -23.67 3.35 -0.33
CA GLN A 169 -22.97 4.02 0.77
C GLN A 169 -21.74 3.23 1.19
N SER A 170 -20.72 3.94 1.64
CA SER A 170 -19.54 3.31 2.24
C SER A 170 -19.91 2.59 3.53
N ILE A 171 -19.21 1.50 3.80
CA ILE A 171 -19.28 0.79 5.07
C ILE A 171 -18.64 1.68 6.14
N LEU A 172 -19.38 1.96 7.22
CA LEU A 172 -18.93 2.89 8.25
C LEU A 172 -17.79 2.33 9.08
N ALA A 173 -17.91 1.05 9.49
CA ALA A 173 -16.92 0.38 10.31
C ALA A 173 -16.78 -1.08 9.91
N VAL A 174 -15.56 -1.58 10.04
CA VAL A 174 -15.22 -3.00 9.93
C VAL A 174 -14.72 -3.45 11.30
N GLU A 175 -15.40 -4.43 11.88
CA GLU A 175 -15.00 -5.07 13.12
C GLU A 175 -14.04 -6.21 12.81
N SER A 176 -13.07 -6.46 13.71
CA SER A 176 -12.12 -7.54 13.53
C SER A 176 -11.95 -8.38 14.78
N ARG A 177 -11.64 -9.64 14.57
CA ARG A 177 -11.24 -10.59 15.61
C ARG A 177 -10.05 -11.41 15.09
N VAL A 178 -8.96 -11.44 15.85
CA VAL A 178 -7.82 -12.31 15.55
C VAL A 178 -8.05 -13.65 16.25
N THR A 179 -7.92 -14.74 15.49
CA THR A 179 -7.90 -16.11 15.97
C THR A 179 -6.54 -16.73 15.65
N GLU A 180 -6.29 -17.93 16.11
CA GLU A 180 -5.05 -18.65 15.81
C GLU A 180 -4.85 -18.88 14.30
N SER A 181 -5.94 -19.06 13.54
CA SER A 181 -5.91 -19.44 12.13
C SER A 181 -6.44 -18.39 11.15
N ALA A 182 -7.06 -17.30 11.63
CA ALA A 182 -7.67 -16.30 10.78
C ALA A 182 -7.76 -14.91 11.44
N ILE A 183 -7.73 -13.87 10.61
CA ILE A 183 -8.27 -12.55 10.95
C ILE A 183 -9.70 -12.51 10.41
N GLU A 184 -10.67 -12.52 11.31
CA GLU A 184 -12.09 -12.44 10.98
C GLU A 184 -12.48 -10.97 10.86
N LEU A 185 -13.11 -10.59 9.73
CA LEU A 185 -13.64 -9.26 9.46
C LEU A 185 -15.17 -9.33 9.34
N ASN A 186 -15.88 -8.42 9.98
CA ASN A 186 -17.34 -8.33 9.93
C ASN A 186 -17.75 -6.86 9.78
N TRP A 187 -18.85 -6.61 9.06
CA TRP A 187 -19.39 -5.26 8.86
C TRP A 187 -20.89 -5.26 8.67
N ALA A 188 -21.49 -4.09 8.82
CA ALA A 188 -22.91 -3.90 8.51
C ALA A 188 -23.08 -3.59 7.02
N ALA A 189 -24.02 -4.27 6.36
CA ALA A 189 -24.37 -3.99 4.98
C ALA A 189 -25.03 -2.60 4.86
N PRO A 190 -24.64 -1.75 3.88
CA PRO A 190 -25.35 -0.50 3.63
C PRO A 190 -26.75 -0.76 3.09
N THR A 191 -27.69 0.08 3.47
CA THR A 191 -29.11 -0.03 3.06
C THR A 191 -29.52 1.02 2.04
N ALA A 192 -28.64 1.98 1.76
CA ALA A 192 -28.91 3.09 0.86
C ALA A 192 -27.72 3.36 -0.08
N THR A 193 -28.00 4.10 -1.14
CA THR A 193 -26.98 4.66 -2.03
C THR A 193 -26.36 5.93 -1.42
N SER A 194 -25.27 6.41 -2.00
CA SER A 194 -24.62 7.68 -1.62
C SER A 194 -25.57 8.90 -1.73
N SER A 195 -26.61 8.81 -2.57
CA SER A 195 -27.66 9.84 -2.68
C SER A 195 -28.80 9.67 -1.65
N GLY A 196 -28.76 8.63 -0.80
CA GLY A 196 -29.78 8.35 0.19
C GLY A 196 -30.98 7.54 -0.32
N ALA A 197 -31.00 7.13 -1.58
CA ALA A 197 -32.05 6.26 -2.10
C ALA A 197 -31.88 4.82 -1.57
N PRO A 198 -32.98 4.08 -1.29
CA PRO A 198 -32.88 2.69 -0.85
C PRO A 198 -32.14 1.81 -1.86
N LEU A 199 -31.31 0.92 -1.39
CA LEU A 199 -30.64 -0.09 -2.21
C LEU A 199 -31.62 -1.24 -2.51
N THR A 200 -31.85 -1.50 -3.80
CA THR A 200 -32.69 -2.61 -4.28
C THR A 200 -31.87 -3.71 -4.96
N ALA A 201 -30.61 -3.44 -5.27
CA ALA A 201 -29.71 -4.37 -5.90
C ALA A 201 -29.02 -5.29 -4.88
N THR A 202 -28.64 -6.49 -5.34
CA THR A 202 -27.81 -7.40 -4.53
C THR A 202 -26.41 -6.80 -4.33
N LEU A 203 -25.98 -6.79 -3.07
CA LEU A 203 -24.63 -6.34 -2.70
C LEU A 203 -23.63 -7.48 -2.79
N SER A 204 -22.45 -7.13 -3.25
CA SER A 204 -21.20 -7.85 -2.98
C SER A 204 -20.20 -6.90 -2.33
N TYR A 205 -19.08 -7.43 -1.86
CA TYR A 205 -18.08 -6.65 -1.16
C TYR A 205 -16.69 -6.99 -1.69
N HIS A 206 -15.91 -5.97 -1.96
CA HIS A 206 -14.50 -6.09 -2.27
C HIS A 206 -13.70 -5.84 -0.99
N VAL A 207 -12.94 -6.84 -0.55
CA VAL A 207 -12.07 -6.77 0.62
C VAL A 207 -10.65 -6.51 0.17
N TYR A 208 -10.04 -5.46 0.67
CA TYR A 208 -8.67 -5.05 0.35
C TYR A 208 -7.76 -5.19 1.55
N ARG A 209 -6.49 -5.53 1.28
CA ARG A 209 -5.42 -5.57 2.27
C ARG A 209 -4.13 -4.94 1.72
N ALA A 210 -3.43 -4.21 2.59
CA ALA A 210 -2.04 -3.82 2.38
C ALA A 210 -1.19 -4.28 3.56
N GLU A 211 0.07 -4.68 3.33
CA GLU A 211 1.05 -4.88 4.40
C GLU A 211 1.72 -3.53 4.69
N LEU A 212 1.77 -3.14 5.96
CA LEU A 212 2.36 -1.89 6.41
C LEU A 212 3.81 -2.08 6.82
N ASP A 213 4.64 -1.05 6.62
CA ASP A 213 5.99 -1.03 7.16
C ASP A 213 5.93 -0.69 8.66
N PRO A 214 6.44 -1.55 9.55
CA PRO A 214 6.46 -1.27 11.00
C PRO A 214 7.22 0.01 11.37
N ALA A 215 8.17 0.44 10.54
CA ALA A 215 8.92 1.68 10.76
C ALA A 215 8.06 2.92 10.49
N ALA A 216 7.15 2.85 9.53
CA ALA A 216 6.23 3.92 9.17
C ALA A 216 5.13 4.13 10.22
N LEU A 217 4.66 3.05 10.87
CA LEU A 217 3.64 3.11 11.93
C LEU A 217 4.08 3.89 13.18
N LYS A 218 5.38 4.07 13.39
CA LYS A 218 5.93 4.80 14.55
C LYS A 218 6.06 6.31 14.30
N ALA A 219 5.91 6.75 13.07
CA ALA A 219 6.24 8.13 12.68
C ALA A 219 5.08 9.12 12.81
N ASP A 220 3.82 8.69 12.72
CA ASP A 220 2.66 9.59 12.81
C ASP A 220 1.35 8.82 13.05
N GLU A 221 0.72 8.98 14.23
CA GLU A 221 -0.56 8.32 14.56
C GLU A 221 -1.75 8.90 13.77
N ASP A 222 -1.59 10.05 13.09
CA ASP A 222 -2.69 10.80 12.48
C ASP A 222 -2.68 10.89 10.95
N LYS A 223 -1.66 10.34 10.26
CA LYS A 223 -1.56 10.46 8.79
C LYS A 223 -1.12 9.16 8.12
N HIS A 224 -2.07 8.32 7.76
CA HIS A 224 -1.81 7.19 6.87
C HIS A 224 -1.64 7.69 5.42
N SER A 225 -0.42 8.12 5.09
CA SER A 225 -0.01 8.45 3.73
C SER A 225 0.22 7.16 2.92
N LEU A 226 -0.04 7.20 1.60
CA LEU A 226 0.23 6.07 0.70
C LEU A 226 1.71 5.63 0.71
N ALA A 227 2.63 6.45 1.20
CA ALA A 227 4.06 6.15 1.36
C ALA A 227 4.36 5.13 2.49
N GLU A 228 3.39 4.82 3.36
CA GLU A 228 3.54 3.91 4.49
C GLU A 228 3.28 2.44 4.13
N PHE A 229 2.81 2.19 2.92
CA PHE A 229 2.56 0.83 2.46
C PHE A 229 3.85 0.17 1.98
N LYS A 230 4.18 -0.97 2.54
CA LYS A 230 5.22 -1.86 1.99
C LYS A 230 4.83 -2.36 0.59
N SER A 231 3.54 -2.51 0.37
CA SER A 231 2.92 -2.83 -0.92
C SER A 231 1.57 -2.12 -1.02
N PRO A 232 1.15 -1.67 -2.23
CA PRO A 232 -0.15 -1.06 -2.40
C PRO A 232 -1.27 -2.03 -2.00
N PRO A 233 -2.45 -1.53 -1.60
CA PRO A 233 -3.60 -2.37 -1.30
C PRO A 233 -3.95 -3.28 -2.47
N VAL A 234 -4.17 -4.55 -2.18
CA VAL A 234 -4.60 -5.56 -3.16
C VAL A 234 -5.99 -6.08 -2.82
N LEU A 235 -6.78 -6.36 -3.84
CA LEU A 235 -8.07 -7.04 -3.68
C LEU A 235 -7.81 -8.48 -3.25
N LEU A 236 -8.19 -8.82 -2.00
CA LEU A 236 -8.09 -10.17 -1.46
C LEU A 236 -9.23 -11.07 -1.95
N ALA A 237 -10.44 -10.54 -1.88
CA ALA A 237 -11.63 -11.33 -2.18
C ALA A 237 -12.81 -10.45 -2.60
N THR A 238 -13.72 -11.07 -3.37
CA THR A 238 -15.07 -10.58 -3.59
C THR A 238 -16.03 -11.54 -2.88
N VAL A 239 -16.80 -11.03 -1.92
CA VAL A 239 -17.74 -11.84 -1.10
C VAL A 239 -19.14 -11.27 -1.21
N ILE A 240 -20.15 -12.14 -0.97
CA ILE A 240 -21.56 -11.75 -0.97
C ILE A 240 -22.15 -11.63 0.44
N THR A 241 -21.40 -12.09 1.44
CA THR A 241 -21.75 -11.97 2.86
C THR A 241 -20.99 -10.78 3.46
N PRO A 242 -21.55 -10.08 4.46
CA PRO A 242 -20.87 -8.97 5.11
C PRO A 242 -19.81 -9.46 6.12
N SER A 243 -19.00 -10.42 5.72
CA SER A 243 -17.91 -11.02 6.51
C SER A 243 -16.85 -11.62 5.62
N TYR A 244 -15.61 -11.67 6.14
CA TYR A 244 -14.47 -12.32 5.47
C TYR A 244 -13.51 -12.89 6.52
N GLN A 245 -12.83 -14.00 6.18
CA GLN A 245 -11.78 -14.60 6.99
C GLN A 245 -10.49 -14.61 6.18
N ASP A 246 -9.52 -13.83 6.63
CA ASP A 246 -8.16 -13.87 6.08
C ASP A 246 -7.32 -14.90 6.81
N THR A 247 -7.03 -16.01 6.14
CA THR A 247 -6.17 -17.09 6.65
C THR A 247 -4.72 -17.00 6.19
N ALA A 248 -4.41 -15.99 5.37
CA ALA A 248 -3.07 -15.78 4.81
C ALA A 248 -2.35 -14.60 5.50
N PHE A 249 -2.38 -14.56 6.82
CA PHE A 249 -1.69 -13.57 7.64
C PHE A 249 -0.50 -14.21 8.38
N GLU A 250 0.37 -13.36 8.92
CA GLU A 250 1.48 -13.75 9.78
C GLU A 250 1.41 -12.93 11.08
N PHE A 251 1.59 -13.57 12.22
CA PHE A 251 1.70 -12.89 13.51
C PHE A 251 2.88 -11.92 13.51
N GLY A 252 2.69 -10.75 14.12
CA GLY A 252 3.70 -9.70 14.20
C GLY A 252 3.82 -8.79 13.00
N LYS A 253 3.21 -9.11 11.85
CA LYS A 253 3.10 -8.20 10.72
C LYS A 253 1.88 -7.28 10.88
N SER A 254 1.99 -6.07 10.35
CA SER A 254 0.88 -5.10 10.38
C SER A 254 0.19 -5.05 9.04
N TYR A 255 -1.13 -5.07 9.06
CA TYR A 255 -1.98 -5.04 7.89
C TYR A 255 -2.99 -3.90 8.00
N LEU A 256 -3.24 -3.24 6.88
CA LEU A 256 -4.37 -2.35 6.72
C LEU A 256 -5.44 -3.07 5.91
N TYR A 257 -6.68 -3.03 6.40
CA TYR A 257 -7.86 -3.54 5.70
C TYR A 257 -8.86 -2.42 5.45
N PHE A 258 -9.52 -2.50 4.32
CA PHE A 258 -10.76 -1.76 4.05
C PHE A 258 -11.67 -2.57 3.13
N VAL A 259 -12.94 -2.23 3.14
CA VAL A 259 -13.98 -2.91 2.37
C VAL A 259 -14.77 -1.89 1.57
N ARG A 260 -15.10 -2.24 0.32
CA ARG A 260 -16.05 -1.48 -0.51
C ARG A 260 -17.28 -2.33 -0.75
N SER A 261 -18.44 -1.73 -0.63
CA SER A 261 -19.69 -2.34 -1.10
C SER A 261 -19.85 -2.14 -2.60
N VAL A 262 -20.34 -3.15 -3.30
CA VAL A 262 -20.40 -3.20 -4.76
C VAL A 262 -21.79 -3.60 -5.19
N ILE A 263 -22.35 -2.89 -6.17
CA ILE A 263 -23.52 -3.32 -6.95
C ILE A 263 -23.12 -3.47 -8.41
N THR A 264 -23.70 -4.43 -9.10
CA THR A 264 -23.50 -4.61 -10.54
C THR A 264 -24.75 -4.20 -11.29
N THR A 265 -24.63 -3.25 -12.19
CA THR A 265 -25.71 -2.78 -13.05
C THR A 265 -25.23 -2.80 -14.49
N ASN A 266 -25.96 -3.50 -15.39
CA ASN A 266 -25.56 -3.63 -16.81
C ASN A 266 -24.10 -4.06 -17.00
N GLU A 267 -23.65 -5.05 -16.25
CA GLU A 267 -22.26 -5.57 -16.26
C GLU A 267 -21.19 -4.59 -15.76
N ILE A 268 -21.58 -3.42 -15.26
CA ILE A 268 -20.67 -2.43 -14.68
C ILE A 268 -20.71 -2.56 -13.17
N ALA A 269 -19.56 -2.78 -12.56
CA ALA A 269 -19.39 -2.76 -11.10
C ALA A 269 -19.30 -1.30 -10.61
N LEU A 270 -20.21 -0.93 -9.72
CA LEU A 270 -20.26 0.37 -9.06
C LEU A 270 -19.86 0.17 -7.60
N GLU A 271 -18.72 0.72 -7.23
CA GLU A 271 -18.12 0.58 -5.90
C GLU A 271 -18.40 1.80 -5.03
N SER A 272 -18.61 1.57 -3.75
CA SER A 272 -18.63 2.63 -2.73
C SER A 272 -17.22 3.22 -2.54
N SER A 273 -17.12 4.32 -1.80
CA SER A 273 -15.87 4.73 -1.18
C SER A 273 -15.40 3.67 -0.17
N ASP A 274 -14.11 3.73 0.20
CA ASP A 274 -13.56 2.83 1.21
C ASP A 274 -14.33 2.93 2.52
N SER A 275 -14.41 1.82 3.25
CA SER A 275 -14.77 1.84 4.67
C SER A 275 -13.73 2.61 5.46
N GLN A 276 -13.98 2.85 6.74
CA GLN A 276 -12.90 3.23 7.65
C GLN A 276 -11.75 2.22 7.53
N HIS A 277 -10.54 2.74 7.42
CA HIS A 277 -9.33 1.92 7.39
C HIS A 277 -9.11 1.27 8.75
N LEU A 278 -8.85 -0.03 8.75
CA LEU A 278 -8.61 -0.83 9.94
C LEU A 278 -7.18 -1.36 9.93
N VAL A 279 -6.38 -0.92 10.89
CA VAL A 279 -4.99 -1.42 11.06
C VAL A 279 -4.98 -2.50 12.12
N ILE A 280 -4.44 -3.67 11.77
CA ILE A 280 -4.34 -4.83 12.65
C ILE A 280 -2.89 -5.31 12.66
N THR A 281 -2.35 -5.47 13.87
CA THR A 281 -1.08 -6.18 14.10
C THR A 281 -1.41 -7.42 14.94
N PRO A 282 -1.69 -8.56 14.31
CA PRO A 282 -2.05 -9.78 15.02
C PRO A 282 -0.87 -10.24 15.88
N ARG A 283 -1.15 -10.54 17.15
CA ARG A 283 -0.18 -11.10 18.08
C ARG A 283 -0.56 -12.54 18.37
N ASP A 284 0.43 -13.40 18.44
CA ASP A 284 0.23 -14.75 18.87
C ASP A 284 0.05 -14.75 20.40
N THR A 285 -1.15 -15.06 20.85
CA THR A 285 -1.55 -15.19 22.23
C THR A 285 -2.24 -16.53 22.50
N PHE A 286 -2.10 -17.48 21.58
CA PHE A 286 -2.77 -18.76 21.58
C PHE A 286 -1.82 -19.84 22.09
N PRO A 287 -2.03 -20.37 23.32
CA PRO A 287 -1.14 -21.39 23.85
C PRO A 287 -1.33 -22.73 23.11
N PRO A 288 -0.29 -23.59 23.07
CA PRO A 288 -0.39 -24.92 22.52
C PRO A 288 -1.44 -25.78 23.25
N VAL A 289 -1.83 -26.85 22.61
CA VAL A 289 -2.71 -27.86 23.24
C VAL A 289 -2.00 -28.46 24.49
N THR A 290 -2.76 -28.66 25.55
CA THR A 290 -2.28 -29.27 26.77
C THR A 290 -1.69 -30.67 26.49
N PRO A 291 -0.45 -30.96 26.92
CA PRO A 291 0.16 -32.29 26.77
C PRO A 291 -0.72 -33.42 27.32
N GLN A 292 -0.67 -34.58 26.69
CA GLN A 292 -1.52 -35.70 27.06
C GLN A 292 -0.66 -36.94 27.43
N GLY A 293 -1.24 -37.85 28.19
CA GLY A 293 -0.64 -39.15 28.45
C GLY A 293 0.63 -39.13 29.32
N LEU A 294 0.71 -38.17 30.27
CA LEU A 294 1.83 -38.12 31.22
C LEU A 294 1.90 -39.40 32.06
N VAL A 295 3.04 -40.05 32.00
CA VAL A 295 3.40 -41.21 32.81
C VAL A 295 4.63 -40.88 33.64
N ALA A 296 4.63 -41.29 34.89
CA ALA A 296 5.77 -41.18 35.81
C ALA A 296 6.14 -42.53 36.35
N VAL A 297 7.40 -42.94 36.18
CA VAL A 297 7.91 -44.26 36.61
C VAL A 297 9.05 -44.04 37.60
N LEU A 298 8.93 -44.70 38.78
CA LEU A 298 9.99 -44.69 39.77
C LEU A 298 11.04 -45.73 39.38
N LEU A 299 12.29 -45.34 39.32
CA LEU A 299 13.45 -46.19 39.05
C LEU A 299 14.45 -46.05 40.19
N ALA A 300 15.22 -47.12 40.42
CA ALA A 300 16.38 -47.06 41.31
C ALA A 300 17.47 -46.18 40.68
N GLY A 301 18.08 -45.33 41.48
CA GLY A 301 19.21 -44.51 41.05
C GLY A 301 20.52 -45.32 41.04
N SER A 302 21.60 -44.68 40.62
CA SER A 302 22.92 -45.31 40.50
C SER A 302 23.61 -45.59 41.83
N ALA A 303 23.26 -44.90 42.90
CA ALA A 303 23.76 -45.12 44.25
C ALA A 303 22.71 -45.80 45.13
N PRO A 304 23.12 -46.66 46.10
CA PRO A 304 22.18 -47.26 47.03
C PRO A 304 21.31 -46.23 47.74
N GLY A 305 19.99 -46.45 47.75
CA GLY A 305 19.01 -45.55 48.40
C GLY A 305 18.65 -44.30 47.63
N THR A 306 19.18 -44.13 46.43
CA THR A 306 18.76 -43.02 45.52
C THR A 306 17.68 -43.50 44.56
N PHE A 307 16.81 -42.58 44.14
CA PHE A 307 15.71 -42.82 43.23
C PHE A 307 15.68 -41.77 42.08
N ILE A 308 15.12 -42.15 40.97
CA ILE A 308 14.91 -41.31 39.80
C ILE A 308 13.45 -41.49 39.37
N VAL A 309 12.76 -40.39 39.06
CA VAL A 309 11.44 -40.45 38.38
C VAL A 309 11.65 -40.19 36.90
N GLU A 310 11.36 -41.17 36.06
CA GLU A 310 11.33 -41.01 34.62
C GLU A 310 9.91 -40.60 34.19
N LEU A 311 9.84 -39.47 33.48
CA LEU A 311 8.60 -38.88 33.01
C LEU A 311 8.56 -38.94 31.49
N SER A 312 7.42 -39.30 30.92
CA SER A 312 7.17 -39.27 29.48
C SER A 312 5.71 -38.93 29.18
N TRP A 313 5.46 -38.31 28.04
CA TRP A 313 4.13 -37.89 27.58
C TRP A 313 4.02 -37.93 26.07
N SER A 314 2.82 -37.71 25.51
CA SER A 314 2.59 -37.63 24.06
C SER A 314 3.16 -36.33 23.50
N ILE A 315 3.81 -36.42 22.34
CA ILE A 315 4.34 -35.24 21.64
C ILE A 315 3.19 -34.37 21.13
N ASN A 316 3.32 -33.08 21.28
CA ASN A 316 2.48 -32.07 20.65
C ASN A 316 2.87 -31.89 19.17
N LEU A 317 1.89 -31.65 18.29
CA LEU A 317 2.09 -31.60 16.84
C LEU A 317 2.12 -30.20 16.27
N GLU A 318 1.96 -29.16 17.08
CA GLU A 318 1.98 -27.76 16.69
C GLU A 318 3.35 -27.37 16.12
N THR A 319 3.34 -26.69 15.00
CA THR A 319 4.57 -26.34 14.24
C THR A 319 5.41 -25.27 14.93
N ASP A 320 4.83 -24.53 15.82
CA ASP A 320 5.44 -23.43 16.60
C ASP A 320 5.80 -23.84 18.02
N LEU A 321 5.61 -25.11 18.39
CA LEU A 321 6.03 -25.62 19.69
C LEU A 321 7.52 -25.34 19.93
N ALA A 322 7.82 -24.69 21.06
CA ALA A 322 9.20 -24.45 21.52
C ALA A 322 9.68 -25.54 22.48
N GLY A 323 8.78 -26.14 23.27
CA GLY A 323 9.14 -27.20 24.21
C GLY A 323 8.18 -27.35 25.37
N TYR A 324 8.66 -28.00 26.43
CA TYR A 324 7.84 -28.36 27.59
C TYR A 324 8.47 -27.88 28.90
N ARG A 325 7.58 -27.59 29.89
CA ARG A 325 7.92 -27.34 31.28
C ARG A 325 7.29 -28.43 32.13
N VAL A 326 8.06 -28.97 33.05
CA VAL A 326 7.65 -30.01 34.00
C VAL A 326 7.64 -29.41 35.40
N TYR A 327 6.55 -29.60 36.11
CA TYR A 327 6.37 -29.12 37.47
C TYR A 327 6.20 -30.28 38.43
N ARG A 328 6.79 -30.16 39.60
CA ARG A 328 6.68 -31.14 40.69
C ARG A 328 6.12 -30.47 41.94
N SER A 329 5.13 -31.07 42.55
CA SER A 329 4.53 -30.67 43.81
C SER A 329 4.52 -31.83 44.80
N GLU A 330 4.54 -31.52 46.09
CA GLU A 330 4.29 -32.48 47.17
C GLU A 330 2.84 -32.42 47.66
N GLN A 331 2.02 -31.58 47.04
CA GLN A 331 0.61 -31.40 47.36
C GLN A 331 -0.24 -31.54 46.10
N GLU A 332 -1.33 -32.25 46.20
CA GLU A 332 -2.30 -32.39 45.11
C GLU A 332 -2.93 -31.05 44.73
N GLY A 333 -3.11 -30.81 43.42
CA GLY A 333 -3.74 -29.61 42.88
C GLY A 333 -2.87 -28.35 42.89
N ILE A 334 -1.64 -28.41 43.42
CA ILE A 334 -0.68 -27.30 43.43
C ILE A 334 0.31 -27.48 42.29
N ARG A 335 0.57 -26.43 41.51
CA ARG A 335 1.51 -26.45 40.36
C ARG A 335 2.94 -26.89 40.79
N GLY A 336 3.38 -26.47 41.96
CA GLY A 336 4.68 -26.84 42.50
C GLY A 336 5.85 -26.10 41.82
N ARG A 337 7.07 -26.66 42.00
CA ARG A 337 8.31 -26.09 41.46
C ARG A 337 8.61 -26.63 40.06
N LEU A 338 9.29 -25.82 39.26
CA LEU A 338 9.80 -26.21 37.95
C LEU A 338 10.95 -27.22 38.11
N VAL A 339 10.89 -28.35 37.41
CA VAL A 339 11.91 -29.45 37.40
C VAL A 339 13.05 -29.11 36.44
N ASN A 340 12.71 -28.53 35.26
CA ASN A 340 13.66 -28.20 34.21
C ASN A 340 13.78 -26.67 34.07
N PRO A 341 14.97 -26.06 34.23
CA PRO A 341 15.16 -24.61 34.05
C PRO A 341 14.95 -24.16 32.58
N ASP A 342 15.40 -24.97 31.64
CA ASP A 342 15.27 -24.73 30.21
C ASP A 342 14.11 -25.56 29.63
N LEU A 343 13.51 -25.09 28.51
CA LEU A 343 12.48 -25.85 27.82
C LEU A 343 13.01 -27.19 27.30
N LEU A 344 12.24 -28.23 27.50
CA LEU A 344 12.56 -29.56 27.01
C LEU A 344 12.10 -29.72 25.57
N PRO A 345 12.99 -30.00 24.60
CA PRO A 345 12.60 -30.19 23.21
C PRO A 345 11.95 -31.57 22.95
N THR A 346 12.02 -32.46 23.91
CA THR A 346 11.52 -33.85 23.82
C THR A 346 10.49 -34.11 24.89
N PRO A 347 9.50 -35.02 24.66
CA PRO A 347 8.43 -35.31 25.60
C PRO A 347 8.87 -36.31 26.69
N ALA A 348 10.06 -36.12 27.26
CA ALA A 348 10.59 -36.97 28.33
C ALA A 348 11.63 -36.21 29.16
N VAL A 349 11.70 -36.57 30.47
CA VAL A 349 12.71 -36.02 31.39
C VAL A 349 12.90 -36.97 32.57
N ARG A 350 14.06 -36.90 33.22
CA ARG A 350 14.37 -37.59 34.47
C ARG A 350 14.53 -36.59 35.61
N ASP A 351 13.73 -36.78 36.65
CA ASP A 351 13.89 -36.05 37.90
C ASP A 351 14.75 -36.91 38.87
N THR A 352 15.95 -36.43 39.13
CA THR A 352 16.93 -37.10 40.01
C THR A 352 16.94 -36.50 41.42
N SER A 353 16.08 -35.52 41.68
CA SER A 353 16.04 -34.77 42.95
C SER A 353 14.85 -35.17 43.82
N VAL A 354 14.42 -36.43 43.73
CA VAL A 354 13.36 -37.02 44.55
C VAL A 354 13.93 -37.69 45.82
N GLU A 355 13.18 -37.59 46.91
CA GLU A 355 13.60 -38.11 48.22
C GLU A 355 12.70 -39.25 48.67
N PRO A 356 13.28 -40.29 49.35
CA PRO A 356 12.51 -41.36 49.94
C PRO A 356 11.49 -40.90 50.98
N GLY A 357 10.33 -41.53 51.01
CA GLY A 357 9.25 -41.18 51.94
C GLY A 357 8.33 -40.08 51.49
N HIS A 358 8.55 -39.53 50.32
CA HIS A 358 7.73 -38.45 49.74
C HIS A 358 6.79 -38.95 48.63
N ARG A 359 5.65 -38.28 48.49
CA ARG A 359 4.73 -38.45 47.37
C ARG A 359 4.80 -37.19 46.52
N TYR A 360 4.97 -37.38 45.21
CA TYR A 360 5.12 -36.29 44.25
C TYR A 360 4.00 -36.32 43.18
N TRP A 361 3.50 -35.15 42.83
CA TRP A 361 2.56 -34.88 41.71
C TRP A 361 3.31 -34.15 40.63
N TYR A 362 3.35 -34.73 39.43
CA TYR A 362 4.00 -34.13 38.28
C TYR A 362 2.94 -33.63 37.30
N THR A 363 3.14 -32.43 36.72
CA THR A 363 2.35 -31.90 35.63
C THR A 363 3.28 -31.36 34.55
N VAL A 364 2.82 -31.36 33.30
CA VAL A 364 3.55 -30.86 32.14
C VAL A 364 2.71 -29.81 31.41
N THR A 365 3.35 -28.76 30.95
CA THR A 365 2.80 -27.77 30.07
C THR A 365 3.60 -27.70 28.77
N ALA A 366 2.96 -27.34 27.66
CA ALA A 366 3.61 -27.02 26.40
C ALA A 366 3.78 -25.51 26.27
N VAL A 367 4.87 -25.07 25.64
CA VAL A 367 5.19 -23.67 25.41
C VAL A 367 5.52 -23.51 23.95
N ASP A 368 4.94 -22.48 23.28
CA ASP A 368 5.22 -22.12 21.90
C ASP A 368 6.42 -21.16 21.78
N ARG A 369 6.74 -20.77 20.53
CA ARG A 369 7.83 -19.80 20.24
C ARG A 369 7.48 -18.37 20.62
N ALA A 370 6.20 -18.04 20.76
CA ALA A 370 5.74 -16.74 21.23
C ALA A 370 5.82 -16.61 22.77
N GLY A 371 5.99 -17.74 23.48
CA GLY A 371 6.07 -17.83 24.92
C GLY A 371 4.75 -18.12 25.61
N ASN A 372 3.68 -18.43 24.86
CA ASN A 372 2.41 -18.84 25.44
C ASN A 372 2.55 -20.25 26.02
N GLU A 373 2.04 -20.44 27.24
CA GLU A 373 2.12 -21.69 27.98
C GLU A 373 0.73 -22.30 28.13
N SER A 374 0.58 -23.56 27.78
CA SER A 374 -0.68 -24.29 27.88
C SER A 374 -1.11 -24.50 29.35
N PRO A 375 -2.38 -24.78 29.58
CA PRO A 375 -2.80 -25.37 30.87
C PRO A 375 -1.98 -26.63 31.19
N PRO A 376 -1.78 -26.96 32.48
CA PRO A 376 -1.10 -28.19 32.88
C PRO A 376 -1.95 -29.43 32.54
N CYS A 377 -1.28 -30.52 32.17
CA CYS A 377 -1.93 -31.83 31.97
C CYS A 377 -2.47 -32.42 33.28
N ALA A 378 -3.22 -33.51 33.17
CA ALA A 378 -3.58 -34.32 34.34
C ALA A 378 -2.33 -34.76 35.05
N PRO A 379 -2.29 -34.71 36.40
CA PRO A 379 -1.09 -35.04 37.16
C PRO A 379 -0.79 -36.56 37.16
N ALA A 380 0.50 -36.90 37.03
CA ALA A 380 1.00 -38.24 37.35
C ALA A 380 1.54 -38.24 38.77
N VAL A 381 1.25 -39.29 39.51
CA VAL A 381 1.59 -39.39 40.94
C VAL A 381 2.62 -40.51 41.13
N VAL A 382 3.65 -40.24 41.91
CA VAL A 382 4.67 -41.19 42.29
C VAL A 382 4.88 -41.13 43.80
N GLU A 383 4.93 -42.30 44.42
CA GLU A 383 5.29 -42.46 45.84
C GLU A 383 6.69 -43.07 45.92
N VAL A 384 7.64 -42.33 46.47
CA VAL A 384 9.00 -42.79 46.67
C VAL A 384 9.11 -43.50 48.05
N THR A 385 8.89 -44.79 48.03
CA THR A 385 8.92 -45.59 49.25
C THR A 385 10.31 -45.62 49.89
N GLN A 386 10.36 -45.61 51.23
CA GLN A 386 11.64 -45.84 51.93
C GLN A 386 12.12 -47.24 51.66
N PRO A 387 13.43 -47.48 51.43
CA PRO A 387 13.97 -48.81 51.40
C PRO A 387 13.71 -49.50 52.76
N SER A 388 13.13 -50.66 52.67
CA SER A 388 12.98 -51.45 53.91
C SER A 388 14.38 -51.70 54.53
N PRO A 389 14.50 -51.56 55.87
CA PRO A 389 15.79 -51.75 56.58
C PRO A 389 16.43 -53.11 56.41
#